data_e2edcef5e9672ab52aa6cdcc4a675820
#
_entry.id   e2edcef5e9672ab52aa6cdcc4a675820
#
_cell.length_a   1.000
_cell.length_b   1.000
_cell.length_c   1.000
_cell.angle_alpha   90.00
_cell.angle_beta   90.00
_cell.angle_gamma   90.00
#
_symmetry.space_group_name_H-M   'P 1'
#
loop_
_entity.id
_entity.type
_entity.pdbx_description
1 polymer ?
#
loop_
_entity_poly.entity_id
_entity_poly.type
_entity_poly.pdbx_seq_one_letter_code
_entity_poly.pdbx_strand_id
1 'polypeptide(L)'
;LQMAWVIAKRAWKLGLGSLKAWFGEAMEPARAWLETRYQSPDVQALWAPWCLHVGLTPESTYGGQMARVIAFALESAGAPIVKGGAGQAARAFQSMIAENGGEIRTGVEATRILIENGKAVGVYTNDGEKIAAKNVIASTAPGQLYDSLLSDQPKSNETKKYRHGRGN
;
A
#
# COMPACT_ATOMS: atom_id res chain seq x y z
N LEU A 1 11.02 -7.88 21.61
CA LEU A 1 11.98 -7.52 22.66
C LEU A 1 12.27 -6.01 22.72
N GLN A 2 12.56 -5.33 21.60
CA GLN A 2 12.87 -3.89 21.57
C GLN A 2 11.69 -3.01 22.03
N MET A 3 10.48 -3.30 21.58
CA MET A 3 9.28 -2.54 21.95
C MET A 3 8.96 -2.63 23.45
N ALA A 4 9.05 -3.83 24.02
CA ALA A 4 8.86 -4.04 25.45
C ALA A 4 9.88 -3.25 26.30
N TRP A 5 11.12 -3.19 25.85
CA TRP A 5 12.18 -2.41 26.51
C TRP A 5 11.90 -0.90 26.45
N VAL A 6 11.45 -0.38 25.29
CA VAL A 6 11.06 1.03 25.14
C VAL A 6 9.91 1.39 26.08
N ILE A 7 8.89 0.54 26.16
CA ILE A 7 7.74 0.74 27.06
C ILE A 7 8.20 0.70 28.52
N ALA A 8 9.02 -0.28 28.93
CA ALA A 8 9.55 -0.38 30.27
C ALA A 8 10.40 0.82 30.65
N LYS A 9 11.29 1.28 29.77
CA LYS A 9 12.12 2.48 29.98
C LYS A 9 11.26 3.75 30.11
N ARG A 10 10.19 3.87 29.34
CA ARG A 10 9.27 5.00 29.39
C ARG A 10 8.41 4.98 30.67
N ALA A 11 7.93 3.78 31.06
CA ALA A 11 7.21 3.57 32.33
C ALA A 11 8.08 3.95 33.55
N TRP A 12 9.34 3.52 33.52
CA TRP A 12 10.32 3.87 34.56
C TRP A 12 10.54 5.39 34.67
N LYS A 13 10.68 6.06 33.53
CA LYS A 13 11.01 7.51 33.48
C LYS A 13 9.81 8.41 33.81
N LEU A 14 8.60 8.03 33.44
CA LEU A 14 7.39 8.87 33.50
C LEU A 14 6.39 8.42 34.56
N GLY A 15 6.56 7.24 35.14
CA GLY A 15 5.60 6.62 36.04
C GLY A 15 4.41 5.94 35.31
N LEU A 16 3.79 4.97 35.98
CA LEU A 16 2.69 4.18 35.40
C LEU A 16 1.46 5.01 35.02
N GLY A 17 1.16 6.08 35.78
CA GLY A 17 0.04 6.99 35.47
C GLY A 17 0.22 7.68 34.14
N SER A 18 1.41 8.25 33.89
CA SER A 18 1.75 8.93 32.65
C SER A 18 1.81 7.96 31.45
N LEU A 19 2.23 6.71 31.68
CA LEU A 19 2.20 5.68 30.65
C LEU A 19 0.77 5.32 30.23
N LYS A 20 -0.16 5.20 31.20
CA LYS A 20 -1.59 4.95 30.92
C LYS A 20 -2.21 6.11 30.14
N ALA A 21 -1.93 7.36 30.53
CA ALA A 21 -2.42 8.54 29.84
C ALA A 21 -1.88 8.60 28.39
N TRP A 22 -0.59 8.36 28.22
CA TRP A 22 0.02 8.30 26.88
C TRP A 22 -0.57 7.19 26.01
N PHE A 23 -0.83 6.02 26.58
CA PHE A 23 -1.45 4.93 25.86
C PHE A 23 -2.90 5.24 25.50
N GLY A 24 -3.66 5.85 26.42
CA GLY A 24 -5.02 6.32 26.14
C GLY A 24 -5.06 7.33 24.99
N GLU A 25 -4.15 8.31 25.02
CA GLU A 25 -4.00 9.29 23.93
C GLU A 25 -3.59 8.63 22.59
N ALA A 26 -2.74 7.62 22.63
CA ALA A 26 -2.35 6.89 21.41
C ALA A 26 -3.52 6.09 20.83
N MET A 27 -4.45 5.62 21.66
CA MET A 27 -5.64 4.87 21.23
C MET A 27 -6.80 5.76 20.79
N GLU A 28 -6.68 7.07 20.90
CA GLU A 28 -7.74 8.03 20.58
C GLU A 28 -8.13 7.96 19.09
N PRO A 29 -9.45 7.91 18.76
CA PRO A 29 -9.92 8.07 17.40
C PRO A 29 -9.54 9.42 16.79
N ALA A 30 -9.35 9.48 15.47
CA ALA A 30 -8.98 10.72 14.79
C ALA A 30 -10.04 11.83 14.98
N ARG A 31 -11.32 11.49 14.96
CA ARG A 31 -12.42 12.43 15.21
C ARG A 31 -12.28 13.07 16.59
N ALA A 32 -12.20 12.28 17.65
CA ALA A 32 -12.10 12.79 19.02
C ALA A 32 -10.84 13.66 19.20
N TRP A 33 -9.71 13.22 18.64
CA TRP A 33 -8.47 14.00 18.66
C TRP A 33 -8.62 15.36 17.96
N LEU A 34 -9.24 15.39 16.78
CA LEU A 34 -9.41 16.62 15.99
C LEU A 34 -10.40 17.58 16.65
N GLU A 35 -11.57 17.11 17.08
CA GLU A 35 -12.60 17.93 17.72
C GLU A 35 -12.14 18.52 19.05
N THR A 36 -11.30 17.80 19.79
CA THR A 36 -10.76 18.29 21.06
C THR A 36 -9.68 19.36 20.87
N ARG A 37 -8.92 19.29 19.77
CA ARG A 37 -7.73 20.15 19.59
C ARG A 37 -7.92 21.30 18.61
N TYR A 38 -8.86 21.20 17.70
CA TYR A 38 -9.09 22.19 16.65
C TYR A 38 -10.56 22.62 16.61
N GLN A 39 -10.79 23.93 16.71
CA GLN A 39 -12.14 24.50 16.62
C GLN A 39 -12.60 24.71 15.16
N SER A 40 -11.65 24.92 14.25
CA SER A 40 -11.96 25.13 12.84
C SER A 40 -12.33 23.83 12.13
N PRO A 41 -13.52 23.74 11.53
CA PRO A 41 -13.91 22.59 10.73
C PRO A 41 -13.03 22.38 9.50
N ASP A 42 -12.46 23.46 8.96
CA ASP A 42 -11.54 23.36 7.81
C ASP A 42 -10.24 22.66 8.20
N VAL A 43 -9.71 22.94 9.39
CA VAL A 43 -8.52 22.27 9.92
C VAL A 43 -8.83 20.79 10.20
N GLN A 44 -10.01 20.50 10.77
CA GLN A 44 -10.45 19.13 11.00
C GLN A 44 -10.58 18.37 9.66
N ALA A 45 -11.18 18.99 8.64
CA ALA A 45 -11.31 18.42 7.30
C ALA A 45 -9.96 18.21 6.60
N LEU A 46 -8.98 19.07 6.85
CA LEU A 46 -7.61 18.92 6.31
C LEU A 46 -6.91 17.68 6.86
N TRP A 47 -7.08 17.40 8.15
CA TRP A 47 -6.36 16.31 8.82
C TRP A 47 -7.11 14.97 8.87
N ALA A 48 -8.45 14.99 8.86
CA ALA A 48 -9.25 13.76 8.95
C ALA A 48 -8.92 12.71 7.88
N PRO A 49 -8.69 13.05 6.59
CA PRO A 49 -8.39 12.06 5.57
C PRO A 49 -7.10 11.27 5.79
N TRP A 50 -6.16 11.78 6.58
CA TRP A 50 -4.87 11.11 6.78
C TRP A 50 -4.97 9.81 7.56
N CYS A 51 -6.01 9.62 8.39
CA CYS A 51 -6.25 8.32 9.01
C CYS A 51 -6.69 7.27 7.97
N LEU A 52 -7.36 7.66 6.90
CA LEU A 52 -7.76 6.78 5.81
C LEU A 52 -6.55 6.25 5.02
N HIS A 53 -5.46 7.01 4.98
CA HIS A 53 -4.24 6.62 4.28
C HIS A 53 -3.65 5.29 4.77
N VAL A 54 -3.91 4.93 6.02
CA VAL A 54 -3.49 3.66 6.62
C VAL A 54 -4.64 2.66 6.79
N GLY A 55 -5.76 2.89 6.11
CA GLY A 55 -6.94 2.01 6.14
C GLY A 55 -7.80 2.12 7.41
N LEU A 56 -7.65 3.20 8.19
CA LEU A 56 -8.48 3.48 9.37
C LEU A 56 -9.59 4.47 9.02
N THR A 57 -10.73 4.40 9.74
CA THR A 57 -11.75 5.45 9.71
C THR A 57 -11.46 6.51 10.78
N PRO A 58 -12.08 7.72 10.70
CA PRO A 58 -11.95 8.72 11.75
C PRO A 58 -12.41 8.24 13.14
N GLU A 59 -13.29 7.23 13.19
CA GLU A 59 -13.81 6.59 14.41
C GLU A 59 -12.95 5.41 14.88
N SER A 60 -12.00 4.96 14.07
CA SER A 60 -11.15 3.83 14.44
C SER A 60 -10.22 4.19 15.59
N THR A 61 -10.10 3.27 16.55
CA THR A 61 -9.06 3.33 17.58
C THR A 61 -7.69 3.47 16.93
N TYR A 62 -6.82 4.30 17.51
CA TYR A 62 -5.48 4.59 16.99
C TYR A 62 -5.47 5.55 15.77
N GLY A 63 -6.63 5.97 15.27
CA GLY A 63 -6.74 6.86 14.10
C GLY A 63 -6.07 8.22 14.31
N GLY A 64 -6.24 8.81 15.50
CA GLY A 64 -5.61 10.08 15.86
C GLY A 64 -4.08 10.01 15.90
N GLN A 65 -3.53 8.89 16.39
CA GLN A 65 -2.08 8.68 16.40
C GLN A 65 -1.52 8.56 14.98
N MET A 66 -2.21 7.84 14.10
CA MET A 66 -1.79 7.68 12.71
C MET A 66 -1.85 9.00 11.93
N ALA A 67 -2.91 9.78 12.11
CA ALA A 67 -2.99 11.12 11.53
C ALA A 67 -1.82 12.01 11.98
N ARG A 68 -1.45 11.97 13.27
CA ARG A 68 -0.28 12.70 13.82
C ARG A 68 1.04 12.24 13.21
N VAL A 69 1.24 10.94 13.06
CA VAL A 69 2.47 10.38 12.47
C VAL A 69 2.63 10.84 11.02
N ILE A 70 1.55 10.83 10.24
CA ILE A 70 1.59 11.29 8.85
C ILE A 70 1.80 12.80 8.78
N ALA A 71 1.11 13.59 9.62
CA ALA A 71 1.31 15.03 9.73
C ALA A 71 2.78 15.37 10.02
N PHE A 72 3.37 14.69 11.01
CA PHE A 72 4.78 14.86 11.36
C PHE A 72 5.72 14.49 10.20
N ALA A 73 5.44 13.40 9.49
CA ALA A 73 6.24 12.98 8.34
C ALA A 73 6.20 14.02 7.22
N LEU A 74 5.00 14.56 6.90
CA LEU A 74 4.82 15.62 5.90
C LEU A 74 5.52 16.92 6.31
N GLU A 75 5.44 17.31 7.57
CA GLU A 75 6.10 18.52 8.08
C GLU A 75 7.62 18.37 8.05
N SER A 76 8.14 17.20 8.42
CA SER A 76 9.59 16.96 8.53
C SER A 76 10.27 16.73 7.18
N ALA A 77 9.63 16.02 6.27
CA ALA A 77 10.20 15.63 4.98
C ALA A 77 9.62 16.40 3.79
N GLY A 78 8.50 17.10 4.01
CA GLY A 78 7.71 17.72 2.96
C GLY A 78 6.93 16.69 2.13
N ALA A 79 6.20 17.19 1.14
CA ALA A 79 5.51 16.41 0.12
C ALA A 79 6.04 16.84 -1.25
N PRO A 80 7.24 16.38 -1.66
CA PRO A 80 7.86 16.84 -2.89
C PRO A 80 7.06 16.41 -4.11
N ILE A 81 6.95 17.31 -5.06
CA ILE A 81 6.34 17.05 -6.37
C ILE A 81 7.45 16.89 -7.39
N VAL A 82 7.38 15.85 -8.19
CA VAL A 82 8.37 15.61 -9.25
C VAL A 82 8.31 16.73 -10.28
N LYS A 83 9.41 17.44 -10.48
CA LYS A 83 9.50 18.49 -11.52
C LYS A 83 9.22 17.87 -12.89
N GLY A 84 8.24 18.42 -13.61
CA GLY A 84 7.78 17.89 -14.90
C GLY A 84 6.76 16.76 -14.78
N GLY A 85 6.20 16.53 -13.57
CA GLY A 85 5.12 15.56 -13.31
C GLY A 85 5.60 14.15 -13.01
N ALA A 86 4.70 13.32 -12.46
CA ALA A 86 4.99 11.94 -12.04
C ALA A 86 5.50 11.05 -13.19
N GLY A 87 5.17 11.37 -14.46
CA GLY A 87 5.69 10.67 -15.63
C GLY A 87 7.22 10.69 -15.75
N GLN A 88 7.91 11.65 -15.11
CA GLN A 88 9.38 11.66 -15.08
C GLN A 88 9.96 10.49 -14.28
N ALA A 89 9.28 10.09 -13.19
CA ALA A 89 9.67 8.91 -12.44
C ALA A 89 9.56 7.65 -13.32
N ALA A 90 8.45 7.51 -14.07
CA ALA A 90 8.27 6.40 -15.00
C ALA A 90 9.39 6.39 -16.07
N ARG A 91 9.73 7.55 -16.62
CA ARG A 91 10.84 7.67 -17.60
C ARG A 91 12.19 7.26 -17.01
N ALA A 92 12.47 7.64 -15.77
CA ALA A 92 13.71 7.22 -15.09
C ALA A 92 13.80 5.71 -14.96
N PHE A 93 12.70 5.03 -14.56
CA PHE A 93 12.66 3.58 -14.54
C PHE A 93 12.79 2.95 -15.94
N GLN A 94 12.18 3.54 -16.96
CA GLN A 94 12.34 3.08 -18.34
C GLN A 94 13.81 3.12 -18.79
N SER A 95 14.52 4.22 -18.48
CA SER A 95 15.94 4.33 -18.78
C SER A 95 16.76 3.26 -18.06
N MET A 96 16.52 3.07 -16.76
CA MET A 96 17.19 2.04 -15.98
C MET A 96 16.97 0.62 -16.54
N ILE A 97 15.76 0.31 -16.99
CA ILE A 97 15.43 -1.00 -17.59
C ILE A 97 16.21 -1.16 -18.91
N ALA A 98 16.19 -0.14 -19.77
CA ALA A 98 16.89 -0.16 -21.05
C ALA A 98 18.42 -0.27 -20.89
N GLU A 99 19.01 0.47 -19.94
CA GLU A 99 20.44 0.40 -19.61
C GLU A 99 20.88 -0.99 -19.14
N ASN A 100 19.97 -1.75 -18.53
CA ASN A 100 20.19 -3.13 -18.11
C ASN A 100 19.76 -4.18 -19.17
N GLY A 101 19.51 -3.77 -20.40
CA GLY A 101 19.16 -4.67 -21.52
C GLY A 101 17.70 -5.15 -21.48
N GLY A 102 16.86 -4.54 -20.66
CA GLY A 102 15.43 -4.83 -20.60
C GLY A 102 14.64 -4.09 -21.68
N GLU A 103 13.46 -4.60 -22.00
CA GLU A 103 12.53 -4.01 -22.97
C GLU A 103 11.20 -3.67 -22.30
N ILE A 104 10.61 -2.53 -22.67
CA ILE A 104 9.27 -2.14 -22.26
C ILE A 104 8.39 -2.03 -23.48
N ARG A 105 7.28 -2.78 -23.49
CA ARG A 105 6.26 -2.74 -24.53
C ARG A 105 4.98 -2.14 -23.96
N THR A 106 4.53 -1.04 -24.54
CA THR A 106 3.25 -0.39 -24.22
C THR A 106 2.22 -0.70 -25.30
N GLY A 107 0.93 -0.70 -24.94
CA GLY A 107 -0.15 -1.02 -25.87
C GLY A 107 -0.26 -2.52 -26.19
N VAL A 108 0.49 -3.37 -25.50
CA VAL A 108 0.44 -4.83 -25.60
C VAL A 108 -0.19 -5.39 -24.35
N GLU A 109 -1.26 -6.14 -24.51
CA GLU A 109 -1.97 -6.79 -23.41
C GLU A 109 -1.52 -8.23 -23.26
N ALA A 110 -1.10 -8.64 -22.07
CA ALA A 110 -0.91 -10.05 -21.74
C ALA A 110 -2.28 -10.69 -21.51
N THR A 111 -2.63 -11.67 -22.34
CA THR A 111 -3.94 -12.33 -22.32
C THR A 111 -3.95 -13.63 -21.53
N ARG A 112 -2.79 -14.29 -21.41
CA ARG A 112 -2.66 -15.58 -20.71
C ARG A 112 -1.23 -15.80 -20.20
N ILE A 113 -1.10 -16.35 -19.00
CA ILE A 113 0.17 -16.88 -18.48
C ILE A 113 0.29 -18.35 -18.90
N LEU A 114 1.40 -18.71 -19.51
CA LEU A 114 1.69 -20.08 -19.94
C LEU A 114 2.21 -20.90 -18.78
N ILE A 115 1.54 -22.01 -18.50
CA ILE A 115 1.93 -22.95 -17.45
C ILE A 115 2.33 -24.28 -18.09
N GLU A 116 3.54 -24.74 -17.79
CA GLU A 116 4.04 -26.07 -18.17
C GLU A 116 4.60 -26.76 -16.91
N ASN A 117 4.12 -27.97 -16.64
CA ASN A 117 4.51 -28.77 -15.46
C ASN A 117 4.36 -27.97 -14.11
N GLY A 118 3.30 -27.17 -13.99
CA GLY A 118 3.01 -26.37 -12.80
C GLY A 118 3.89 -25.12 -12.62
N LYS A 119 4.66 -24.73 -13.63
CA LYS A 119 5.52 -23.55 -13.62
C LYS A 119 5.12 -22.55 -14.69
N ALA A 120 5.17 -21.27 -14.39
CA ALA A 120 5.02 -20.22 -15.39
C ALA A 120 6.27 -20.22 -16.30
N VAL A 121 6.05 -20.30 -17.61
CA VAL A 121 7.11 -20.36 -18.63
C VAL A 121 7.03 -19.21 -19.63
N GLY A 122 6.06 -18.33 -19.49
CA GLY A 122 5.89 -17.18 -20.39
C GLY A 122 4.49 -16.62 -20.37
N VAL A 123 4.20 -15.77 -21.34
CA VAL A 123 2.87 -15.15 -21.54
C VAL A 123 2.48 -15.19 -23.01
N TYR A 124 1.16 -15.17 -23.29
CA TYR A 124 0.59 -14.79 -24.58
C TYR A 124 0.13 -13.34 -24.54
N THR A 125 0.30 -12.66 -25.66
CA THR A 125 -0.16 -11.29 -25.88
C THR A 125 -1.40 -11.25 -26.78
N ASN A 126 -2.09 -10.11 -26.82
CA ASN A 126 -3.31 -9.91 -27.61
C ASN A 126 -3.07 -9.98 -29.13
N ASP A 127 -1.85 -9.76 -29.60
CA ASP A 127 -1.42 -9.92 -30.99
C ASP A 127 -1.01 -11.35 -31.35
N GLY A 128 -1.13 -12.29 -30.40
CA GLY A 128 -0.85 -13.72 -30.59
C GLY A 128 0.61 -14.11 -30.40
N GLU A 129 1.48 -13.20 -29.96
CA GLU A 129 2.88 -13.51 -29.67
C GLU A 129 3.00 -14.38 -28.40
N LYS A 130 3.92 -15.34 -28.42
CA LYS A 130 4.35 -16.11 -27.24
C LYS A 130 5.69 -15.56 -26.76
N ILE A 131 5.70 -14.93 -25.59
CA ILE A 131 6.92 -14.45 -24.95
C ILE A 131 7.34 -15.46 -23.89
N ALA A 132 8.46 -16.15 -24.12
CA ALA A 132 9.01 -17.10 -23.16
C ALA A 132 9.74 -16.37 -22.02
N ALA A 133 9.56 -16.85 -20.78
CA ALA A 133 10.22 -16.27 -19.61
C ALA A 133 10.47 -17.36 -18.54
N LYS A 134 11.58 -17.25 -17.82
CA LYS A 134 11.88 -18.12 -16.67
C LYS A 134 11.00 -17.82 -15.46
N ASN A 135 10.57 -16.57 -15.32
CA ASN A 135 9.69 -16.08 -14.25
C ASN A 135 8.69 -15.10 -14.84
N VAL A 136 7.47 -15.12 -14.34
CA VAL A 136 6.42 -14.16 -14.68
C VAL A 136 6.00 -13.44 -13.41
N ILE A 137 6.07 -12.11 -13.40
CA ILE A 137 5.61 -11.26 -12.30
C ILE A 137 4.38 -10.51 -12.81
N ALA A 138 3.24 -10.70 -12.15
CA ALA A 138 1.99 -10.04 -12.48
C ALA A 138 1.64 -9.00 -11.40
N SER A 139 1.57 -7.72 -11.77
CA SER A 139 1.13 -6.62 -10.91
C SER A 139 -0.36 -6.29 -11.11
N THR A 140 -1.16 -7.28 -11.47
CA THR A 140 -2.60 -7.16 -11.71
C THR A 140 -3.41 -7.43 -10.44
N ALA A 141 -4.68 -7.02 -10.42
CA ALA A 141 -5.58 -7.42 -9.35
C ALA A 141 -5.73 -8.96 -9.31
N PRO A 142 -5.88 -9.58 -8.11
CA PRO A 142 -6.00 -11.02 -7.97
C PRO A 142 -7.12 -11.63 -8.82
N GLY A 143 -8.27 -10.96 -8.96
CA GLY A 143 -9.36 -11.41 -9.83
C GLY A 143 -8.92 -11.51 -11.30
N GLN A 144 -8.23 -10.49 -11.81
CA GLN A 144 -7.70 -10.50 -13.18
C GLN A 144 -6.65 -11.60 -13.37
N LEU A 145 -5.77 -11.80 -12.40
CA LEU A 145 -4.78 -12.87 -12.45
C LEU A 145 -5.43 -14.25 -12.55
N TYR A 146 -6.36 -14.56 -11.65
CA TYR A 146 -6.92 -15.91 -11.52
C TYR A 146 -8.13 -16.17 -12.43
N ASP A 147 -8.92 -15.17 -12.76
CA ASP A 147 -10.11 -15.35 -13.58
C ASP A 147 -9.86 -15.11 -15.07
N SER A 148 -8.78 -14.38 -15.42
CA SER A 148 -8.40 -14.10 -16.82
C SER A 148 -7.09 -14.75 -17.20
N LEU A 149 -5.97 -14.32 -16.63
CA LEU A 149 -4.63 -14.73 -17.05
C LEU A 149 -4.30 -16.21 -16.76
N LEU A 150 -4.94 -16.81 -15.77
CA LEU A 150 -4.83 -18.22 -15.37
C LEU A 150 -6.17 -18.95 -15.49
N SER A 151 -7.05 -18.52 -16.39
CA SER A 151 -8.43 -19.06 -16.53
C SER A 151 -8.48 -20.54 -16.85
N ASP A 152 -7.49 -21.08 -17.53
CA ASP A 152 -7.33 -22.47 -17.91
C ASP A 152 -6.70 -23.35 -16.80
N GLN A 153 -6.26 -22.77 -15.69
CA GLN A 153 -5.68 -23.49 -14.58
C GLN A 153 -6.71 -23.93 -13.54
N PRO A 154 -6.50 -25.05 -12.85
CA PRO A 154 -7.37 -25.49 -11.76
C PRO A 154 -7.48 -24.44 -10.68
N LYS A 155 -8.71 -24.05 -10.33
CA LYS A 155 -8.95 -23.05 -9.28
C LYS A 155 -8.80 -23.69 -7.90
N SER A 156 -7.80 -23.28 -7.15
CA SER A 156 -7.60 -23.70 -5.76
C SER A 156 -8.64 -23.05 -4.83
N ASN A 157 -8.81 -23.60 -3.61
CA ASN A 157 -9.67 -22.98 -2.60
C ASN A 157 -9.19 -21.59 -2.17
N GLU A 158 -7.91 -21.30 -2.34
CA GLU A 158 -7.34 -19.98 -2.06
C GLU A 158 -7.78 -18.93 -3.08
N THR A 159 -7.89 -19.30 -4.36
CA THR A 159 -8.35 -18.36 -5.40
C THR A 159 -9.79 -17.91 -5.15
N LYS A 160 -10.63 -18.73 -4.51
CA LYS A 160 -11.99 -18.35 -4.12
C LYS A 160 -12.04 -17.22 -3.10
N LYS A 161 -11.03 -17.11 -2.23
CA LYS A 161 -10.94 -16.04 -1.21
C LYS A 161 -10.74 -14.66 -1.83
N TYR A 162 -10.10 -14.57 -2.99
CA TYR A 162 -9.82 -13.29 -3.66
C TYR A 162 -10.97 -12.80 -4.58
N ARG A 163 -11.95 -13.66 -4.89
CA ARG A 163 -13.10 -13.30 -5.74
C ARG A 163 -14.01 -12.25 -5.14
N HIS A 164 -14.03 -12.11 -3.82
CA HIS A 164 -14.91 -11.19 -3.09
C HIS A 164 -14.19 -10.00 -2.46
N GLY A 165 -12.88 -9.89 -2.65
CA GLY A 165 -12.13 -8.71 -2.25
C GLY A 165 -12.51 -7.55 -3.17
N ARG A 166 -13.40 -6.65 -2.72
CA ARG A 166 -13.47 -5.32 -3.30
C ARG A 166 -12.10 -4.71 -3.01
N GLY A 167 -11.35 -4.37 -4.06
CA GLY A 167 -10.10 -3.63 -3.88
C GLY A 167 -10.37 -2.40 -3.01
N ASN A 168 -9.57 -2.24 -1.97
CA ASN A 168 -9.56 -1.03 -1.17
C ASN A 168 -8.95 0.10 -2.00
#